data_8b37492bf8eeabd5f756a168fe2049c6
#
_entry.id   8b37492bf8eeabd5f756a168fe2049c6
#
_cell.length_a   1.000
_cell.length_b   1.000
_cell.length_c   1.000
_cell.angle_alpha   90.00
_cell.angle_beta   90.00
_cell.angle_gamma   90.00
#
_symmetry.space_group_name_H-M   'P 1'
#
loop_
_entity.id
_entity.type
_entity.pdbx_description
1 polymer ?
#
loop_
_entity_poly.entity_id
_entity_poly.type
_entity_poly.pdbx_seq_one_letter_code
_entity_poly.pdbx_strand_id
1 'polypeptide(L)'
;MNRKRLSDYGIRVGCMPTGPLDKITDVPGVTVGHATVRDARHHTGVTVIMPCEDNMFAKKLTAASFVLNGFGKTAGLVQVDELGMLETPIALTNTLNVGLVHDALVTVMAERCAADHVAMHSINPVVGECNDSQLNAIVDRPIHEAHVREAIAAACRDFDEGDIGAGAGTVCHGLKGGIGSASRQIEIAGKTYTLGVLVQSNHGCLEELTVCNRRLGEEIIAKRNARPAPEPNDRGSIMMVTATDLPVSDRQLRRIIKRCSVGLARCGSYFGHGSGDVMIGFTTVNRMPAGGMHRVVAQQVLTEHTLELAFRAIAEATQEAVLNSLCCADAVTAEDGRVFESISQYL
;
A
#
# COMPACT_ATOMS: atom_id res chain seq x y z
N MET A 1 -21.14 -5.72 -3.67
CA MET A 1 -21.48 -4.56 -4.52
C MET A 1 -20.40 -4.45 -5.57
N ASN A 2 -20.73 -4.13 -6.81
CA ASN A 2 -19.70 -3.99 -7.86
C ASN A 2 -19.05 -2.60 -7.70
N ARG A 3 -17.95 -2.51 -6.95
CA ARG A 3 -17.21 -1.27 -6.71
C ARG A 3 -16.53 -0.86 -8.01
N LYS A 4 -16.77 0.36 -8.46
CA LYS A 4 -16.20 0.89 -9.71
C LYS A 4 -14.79 1.42 -9.46
N ARG A 5 -13.85 1.02 -10.31
CA ARG A 5 -12.50 1.58 -10.38
C ARG A 5 -12.47 2.80 -11.29
N LEU A 6 -11.38 3.53 -11.29
CA LEU A 6 -11.22 4.75 -12.09
C LEU A 6 -11.47 4.50 -13.59
N SER A 7 -11.01 3.37 -14.10
CA SER A 7 -11.20 2.95 -15.49
C SER A 7 -12.68 2.76 -15.88
N ASP A 8 -13.56 2.41 -14.93
CA ASP A 8 -15.00 2.24 -15.16
C ASP A 8 -15.72 3.59 -15.38
N TYR A 9 -15.06 4.69 -15.04
CA TYR A 9 -15.49 6.07 -15.35
C TYR A 9 -14.89 6.59 -16.67
N GLY A 10 -14.20 5.74 -17.44
CA GLY A 10 -13.52 6.12 -18.68
C GLY A 10 -12.25 6.95 -18.50
N ILE A 11 -11.75 7.04 -17.27
CA ILE A 11 -10.54 7.82 -16.93
C ILE A 11 -9.34 6.88 -16.92
N ARG A 12 -8.30 7.24 -17.67
CA ARG A 12 -7.05 6.48 -17.78
C ARG A 12 -5.86 7.27 -17.23
N VAL A 13 -5.02 6.62 -16.44
CA VAL A 13 -3.78 7.18 -15.92
C VAL A 13 -2.61 6.73 -16.78
N GLY A 14 -1.90 7.70 -17.36
CA GLY A 14 -0.73 7.44 -18.18
C GLY A 14 -1.00 6.71 -19.48
N CYS A 15 0.00 6.00 -20.00
CA CYS A 15 -0.10 5.31 -21.29
C CYS A 15 0.55 3.92 -21.30
N MET A 16 1.18 3.49 -20.19
CA MET A 16 1.73 2.14 -20.09
C MET A 16 0.62 1.09 -19.97
N PRO A 17 0.80 -0.12 -20.56
CA PRO A 17 -0.18 -1.19 -20.42
C PRO A 17 -0.28 -1.65 -18.97
N THR A 18 -1.50 -1.96 -18.54
CA THR A 18 -1.79 -2.55 -17.23
C THR A 18 -1.65 -4.07 -17.28
N GLY A 19 -1.48 -4.71 -16.11
CA GLY A 19 -1.66 -6.15 -15.99
C GLY A 19 -3.14 -6.55 -16.09
N PRO A 20 -3.44 -7.86 -16.11
CA PRO A 20 -4.79 -8.36 -16.33
C PRO A 20 -5.84 -7.92 -15.30
N LEU A 21 -5.47 -7.78 -14.03
CA LEU A 21 -6.35 -7.30 -12.95
C LEU A 21 -6.12 -5.82 -12.66
N ASP A 22 -5.05 -5.25 -13.20
CA ASP A 22 -4.54 -3.92 -12.85
C ASP A 22 -4.41 -3.75 -11.31
N LYS A 23 -3.84 -4.75 -10.65
CA LYS A 23 -3.62 -4.82 -9.20
C LYS A 23 -2.19 -5.24 -8.90
N ILE A 24 -1.72 -4.98 -7.67
CA ILE A 24 -0.39 -5.43 -7.20
C ILE A 24 -0.20 -6.95 -7.39
N THR A 25 -1.27 -7.70 -7.37
CA THR A 25 -1.33 -9.15 -7.53
C THR A 25 -1.15 -9.64 -8.97
N ASP A 26 -0.98 -8.75 -9.93
CA ASP A 26 -0.50 -9.12 -11.27
C ASP A 26 0.98 -9.51 -11.24
N VAL A 27 1.71 -9.13 -10.20
CA VAL A 27 3.06 -9.64 -9.93
C VAL A 27 2.96 -11.10 -9.48
N PRO A 28 3.63 -12.03 -10.17
CA PRO A 28 3.50 -13.46 -9.89
C PRO A 28 3.83 -13.83 -8.44
N GLY A 29 2.94 -14.61 -7.80
CA GLY A 29 3.08 -15.10 -6.43
C GLY A 29 2.56 -14.14 -5.36
N VAL A 30 2.19 -12.91 -5.71
CA VAL A 30 1.66 -11.91 -4.77
C VAL A 30 0.15 -12.11 -4.59
N THR A 31 -0.30 -12.13 -3.33
CA THR A 31 -1.73 -12.11 -2.98
C THR A 31 -1.99 -11.09 -1.87
N VAL A 32 -3.24 -10.65 -1.75
CA VAL A 32 -3.67 -9.67 -0.74
C VAL A 32 -4.94 -10.14 -0.08
N GLY A 33 -5.03 -9.96 1.24
CA GLY A 33 -6.23 -10.29 1.99
C GLY A 33 -6.55 -9.26 3.05
N HIS A 34 -7.79 -9.26 3.50
CA HIS A 34 -8.34 -8.26 4.41
C HIS A 34 -9.12 -8.91 5.53
N ALA A 35 -9.06 -8.30 6.71
CA ALA A 35 -10.02 -8.47 7.79
C ALA A 35 -10.53 -7.08 8.17
N THR A 36 -11.87 -6.91 8.16
CA THR A 36 -12.49 -5.61 8.41
C THR A 36 -13.30 -5.65 9.68
N VAL A 37 -13.05 -4.70 10.59
CA VAL A 37 -13.86 -4.47 11.79
C VAL A 37 -14.77 -3.28 11.52
N ARG A 38 -16.07 -3.51 11.52
CA ARG A 38 -17.06 -2.47 11.26
C ARG A 38 -18.28 -2.63 12.15
N ASP A 39 -18.53 -1.61 12.97
CA ASP A 39 -19.71 -1.46 13.80
C ASP A 39 -20.05 0.03 13.96
N ALA A 40 -20.91 0.40 14.92
CA ALA A 40 -21.31 1.79 15.12
C ALA A 40 -20.16 2.74 15.50
N ARG A 41 -19.06 2.22 16.09
CA ARG A 41 -17.93 3.00 16.60
C ARG A 41 -16.61 2.71 15.89
N HIS A 42 -16.52 1.55 15.23
CA HIS A 42 -15.27 1.08 14.66
C HIS A 42 -15.40 0.95 13.13
N HIS A 43 -14.49 1.61 12.44
CA HIS A 43 -14.22 1.46 11.03
C HIS A 43 -12.71 1.28 10.88
N THR A 44 -12.22 0.04 10.89
CA THR A 44 -10.79 -0.27 10.87
C THR A 44 -10.55 -1.68 10.34
N GLY A 45 -9.31 -2.13 10.31
CA GLY A 45 -9.00 -3.49 9.89
C GLY A 45 -7.52 -3.76 9.70
N VAL A 46 -7.26 -4.89 9.08
CA VAL A 46 -5.93 -5.35 8.67
C VAL A 46 -5.97 -5.70 7.19
N THR A 47 -4.96 -5.25 6.46
CA THR A 47 -4.66 -5.69 5.09
C THR A 47 -3.31 -6.36 5.09
N VAL A 48 -3.21 -7.58 4.56
CA VAL A 48 -1.94 -8.31 4.48
C VAL A 48 -1.58 -8.54 3.02
N ILE A 49 -0.38 -8.15 2.65
CA ILE A 49 0.24 -8.45 1.37
C ILE A 49 1.16 -9.66 1.59
N MET A 50 0.86 -10.77 0.91
CA MET A 50 1.68 -11.98 0.87
C MET A 50 2.61 -11.89 -0.33
N PRO A 51 3.93 -11.75 -0.14
CA PRO A 51 4.88 -11.58 -1.23
C PRO A 51 5.11 -12.83 -2.07
N CYS A 52 4.85 -13.99 -1.52
CA CYS A 52 5.03 -15.30 -2.15
C CYS A 52 4.30 -16.40 -1.38
N GLU A 53 4.14 -17.56 -2.00
CA GLU A 53 3.47 -18.72 -1.40
C GLU A 53 4.40 -19.52 -0.46
N ASP A 54 5.70 -19.58 -0.79
CA ASP A 54 6.70 -20.32 -0.02
C ASP A 54 7.09 -19.57 1.28
N ASN A 55 7.88 -20.23 2.14
CA ASN A 55 8.37 -19.63 3.38
C ASN A 55 9.38 -18.51 3.07
N MET A 56 8.92 -17.28 3.21
CA MET A 56 9.73 -16.10 2.92
C MET A 56 10.83 -15.84 3.96
N PHE A 57 10.77 -16.44 5.12
CA PHE A 57 11.88 -16.43 6.06
C PHE A 57 13.02 -17.36 5.60
N ALA A 58 12.67 -18.51 5.05
CA ALA A 58 13.67 -19.46 4.49
C ALA A 58 14.33 -18.93 3.22
N LYS A 59 13.59 -18.15 2.42
CA LYS A 59 14.07 -17.50 1.20
C LYS A 59 13.59 -16.05 1.15
N LYS A 60 14.36 -15.15 1.74
CA LYS A 60 14.03 -13.74 1.86
C LYS A 60 13.95 -13.07 0.49
N LEU A 61 13.06 -12.08 0.37
CA LEU A 61 12.94 -11.28 -0.85
C LEU A 61 13.87 -10.07 -0.78
N THR A 62 14.43 -9.67 -1.91
CA THR A 62 15.12 -8.38 -2.00
C THR A 62 14.08 -7.27 -1.84
N ALA A 63 14.35 -6.36 -0.92
CA ALA A 63 13.43 -5.30 -0.53
C ALA A 63 14.14 -3.97 -0.30
N ALA A 64 13.37 -2.89 -0.28
CA ALA A 64 13.83 -1.56 0.09
C ALA A 64 12.70 -0.77 0.73
N SER A 65 13.04 0.21 1.56
CA SER A 65 12.09 1.19 2.05
C SER A 65 12.55 2.62 1.80
N PHE A 66 11.60 3.54 1.81
CA PHE A 66 11.87 4.96 1.72
C PHE A 66 10.83 5.76 2.49
N VAL A 67 11.28 6.54 3.46
CA VAL A 67 10.44 7.48 4.20
C VAL A 67 10.54 8.84 3.51
N LEU A 68 9.43 9.28 2.90
CA LEU A 68 9.35 10.60 2.26
C LEU A 68 9.07 11.68 3.29
N ASN A 69 8.09 11.46 4.17
CA ASN A 69 7.82 12.23 5.36
C ASN A 69 7.49 11.29 6.53
N GLY A 70 8.08 11.53 7.69
CA GLY A 70 8.19 10.53 8.76
C GLY A 70 7.19 10.66 9.90
N PHE A 71 6.05 11.34 9.73
CA PHE A 71 5.02 11.43 10.78
C PHE A 71 4.17 10.14 10.87
N GLY A 72 4.85 9.00 11.06
CA GLY A 72 4.26 7.66 11.07
C GLY A 72 4.93 6.73 12.10
N LYS A 73 4.33 5.57 12.34
CA LYS A 73 4.74 4.56 13.33
C LYS A 73 5.01 3.21 12.68
N THR A 74 5.36 3.21 11.39
CA THR A 74 5.70 2.00 10.63
C THR A 74 6.83 1.23 11.31
N ALA A 75 6.67 -0.08 11.49
CA ALA A 75 7.63 -0.97 12.11
C ALA A 75 8.37 -1.84 11.07
N GLY A 76 9.59 -2.29 11.41
CA GLY A 76 10.34 -3.26 10.64
C GLY A 76 11.26 -2.67 9.56
N LEU A 77 11.31 -1.35 9.37
CA LEU A 77 12.09 -0.73 8.29
C LEU A 77 13.60 -0.73 8.52
N VAL A 78 14.06 -0.73 9.77
CA VAL A 78 15.49 -0.69 10.10
C VAL A 78 16.25 -1.84 9.45
N GLN A 79 15.74 -3.08 9.58
CA GLN A 79 16.38 -4.25 8.96
C GLN A 79 16.20 -4.26 7.44
N VAL A 80 15.06 -3.79 6.92
CA VAL A 80 14.84 -3.67 5.46
C VAL A 80 15.85 -2.70 4.85
N ASP A 81 16.08 -1.56 5.50
CA ASP A 81 17.04 -0.56 5.00
C ASP A 81 18.49 -1.01 5.11
N GLU A 82 18.85 -1.71 6.17
CA GLU A 82 20.23 -2.16 6.41
C GLU A 82 20.60 -3.39 5.56
N LEU A 83 19.70 -4.38 5.46
CA LEU A 83 19.99 -5.65 4.81
C LEU A 83 19.41 -5.78 3.40
N GLY A 84 18.53 -4.88 2.98
CA GLY A 84 17.87 -4.96 1.68
C GLY A 84 16.95 -6.18 1.53
N MET A 85 16.33 -6.67 2.63
CA MET A 85 15.59 -7.93 2.64
C MET A 85 14.26 -7.82 3.38
N LEU A 86 13.26 -8.55 2.86
CA LEU A 86 11.96 -8.80 3.49
C LEU A 86 11.84 -10.29 3.82
N GLU A 87 11.39 -10.61 5.04
CA GLU A 87 11.32 -12.00 5.57
C GLU A 87 9.95 -12.36 6.17
N THR A 88 8.97 -11.44 6.08
CA THR A 88 7.60 -11.62 6.55
C THR A 88 6.60 -11.11 5.52
N PRO A 89 5.31 -11.44 5.64
CA PRO A 89 4.26 -10.66 5.00
C PRO A 89 4.37 -9.18 5.39
N ILE A 90 3.83 -8.27 4.56
CA ILE A 90 3.66 -6.87 4.92
C ILE A 90 2.22 -6.69 5.38
N ALA A 91 2.02 -6.23 6.62
CA ALA A 91 0.70 -5.90 7.11
C ALA A 91 0.48 -4.39 7.17
N LEU A 92 -0.74 -3.95 6.89
CA LEU A 92 -1.20 -2.57 7.06
C LEU A 92 -2.35 -2.56 8.06
N THR A 93 -2.40 -1.54 8.91
CA THR A 93 -3.43 -1.38 9.96
C THR A 93 -3.59 0.09 10.36
N ASN A 94 -4.18 0.35 11.54
CA ASN A 94 -4.22 1.69 12.12
C ASN A 94 -3.05 1.95 13.08
N THR A 95 -2.83 3.23 13.36
CA THR A 95 -1.68 3.71 14.16
C THR A 95 -1.51 3.03 15.52
N LEU A 96 -2.60 2.81 16.27
CA LEU A 96 -2.49 2.28 17.63
C LEU A 96 -2.44 0.75 17.70
N ASN A 97 -2.63 0.06 16.57
CA ASN A 97 -2.59 -1.39 16.48
C ASN A 97 -1.29 -1.96 15.88
N VAL A 98 -0.34 -1.12 15.49
CA VAL A 98 0.95 -1.55 14.90
C VAL A 98 1.65 -2.60 15.75
N GLY A 99 1.79 -2.36 17.05
CA GLY A 99 2.48 -3.29 17.96
C GLY A 99 1.80 -4.66 18.05
N LEU A 100 0.46 -4.69 18.09
CA LEU A 100 -0.30 -5.94 18.14
C LEU A 100 -0.19 -6.72 16.82
N VAL A 101 -0.33 -6.04 15.68
CA VAL A 101 -0.20 -6.68 14.36
C VAL A 101 1.22 -7.18 14.13
N HIS A 102 2.23 -6.46 14.63
CA HIS A 102 3.63 -6.90 14.60
C HIS A 102 3.81 -8.19 15.40
N ASP A 103 3.31 -8.26 16.63
CA ASP A 103 3.37 -9.45 17.49
C ASP A 103 2.65 -10.65 16.86
N ALA A 104 1.46 -10.43 16.29
CA ALA A 104 0.72 -11.45 15.57
C ALA A 104 1.51 -12.04 14.39
N LEU A 105 2.23 -11.20 13.61
CA LEU A 105 3.08 -11.68 12.54
C LEU A 105 4.27 -12.51 13.06
N VAL A 106 4.83 -12.18 14.22
CA VAL A 106 5.86 -13.01 14.89
C VAL A 106 5.30 -14.41 15.14
N THR A 107 4.10 -14.48 15.74
CA THR A 107 3.44 -15.76 16.05
C THR A 107 3.18 -16.60 14.79
N VAL A 108 2.55 -15.98 13.77
CA VAL A 108 2.23 -16.67 12.50
C VAL A 108 3.50 -17.19 11.80
N MET A 109 4.56 -16.39 11.77
CA MET A 109 5.81 -16.81 11.13
C MET A 109 6.56 -17.85 11.93
N ALA A 110 6.48 -17.83 13.26
CA ALA A 110 7.05 -18.87 14.11
C ALA A 110 6.37 -20.23 13.84
N GLU A 111 5.04 -20.26 13.77
CA GLU A 111 4.27 -21.44 13.42
C GLU A 111 4.63 -21.97 12.01
N ARG A 112 4.72 -21.06 11.03
CA ARG A 112 5.09 -21.39 9.66
C ARG A 112 6.52 -21.98 9.60
N CYS A 113 7.48 -21.37 10.28
CA CYS A 113 8.85 -21.87 10.33
C CYS A 113 8.92 -23.23 11.02
N ALA A 114 8.16 -23.44 12.09
CA ALA A 114 8.10 -24.75 12.76
C ALA A 114 7.50 -25.83 11.85
N ALA A 115 6.42 -25.52 11.14
CA ALA A 115 5.80 -26.46 10.18
C ALA A 115 6.72 -26.83 9.01
N ASP A 116 7.53 -25.89 8.55
CA ASP A 116 8.49 -26.08 7.46
C ASP A 116 9.87 -26.56 7.93
N HIS A 117 10.03 -26.88 9.23
CA HIS A 117 11.30 -27.28 9.86
C HIS A 117 12.45 -26.28 9.66
N VAL A 118 12.13 -24.99 9.63
CA VAL A 118 13.10 -23.89 9.50
C VAL A 118 13.41 -23.33 10.88
N ALA A 119 14.66 -23.35 11.30
CA ALA A 119 15.08 -22.76 12.57
C ALA A 119 14.93 -21.23 12.53
N MET A 120 14.15 -20.68 13.47
CA MET A 120 13.94 -19.24 13.63
C MET A 120 14.36 -18.81 15.05
N HIS A 121 15.28 -17.85 15.14
CA HIS A 121 15.76 -17.31 16.42
C HIS A 121 15.48 -15.79 16.52
N SER A 122 15.17 -15.16 15.40
CA SER A 122 14.82 -13.76 15.26
C SER A 122 13.99 -13.56 14.01
N ILE A 123 13.13 -12.54 13.99
CA ILE A 123 12.33 -12.19 12.82
C ILE A 123 12.00 -10.70 12.83
N ASN A 124 11.88 -10.10 11.65
CA ASN A 124 11.59 -8.68 11.49
C ASN A 124 10.26 -8.46 10.74
N PRO A 125 9.11 -8.46 11.43
CA PRO A 125 7.84 -8.15 10.80
C PRO A 125 7.77 -6.71 10.30
N VAL A 126 7.15 -6.52 9.14
CA VAL A 126 6.93 -5.20 8.53
C VAL A 126 5.45 -4.82 8.64
N VAL A 127 5.17 -3.74 9.37
CA VAL A 127 3.81 -3.24 9.60
C VAL A 127 3.72 -1.76 9.30
N GLY A 128 2.90 -1.39 8.30
CA GLY A 128 2.59 0.00 7.99
C GLY A 128 1.26 0.44 8.61
N GLU A 129 1.04 1.76 8.67
CA GLU A 129 -0.16 2.29 9.32
C GLU A 129 -0.63 3.62 8.73
N CYS A 130 -1.94 3.84 8.86
CA CYS A 130 -2.54 5.16 8.75
C CYS A 130 -3.48 5.42 9.93
N ASN A 131 -3.59 6.69 10.34
CA ASN A 131 -4.46 7.09 11.44
C ASN A 131 -5.92 7.19 10.98
N ASP A 132 -6.76 6.28 11.44
CA ASP A 132 -8.19 6.20 11.09
C ASP A 132 -9.13 6.86 12.12
N SER A 133 -8.61 7.65 13.04
CA SER A 133 -9.37 8.23 14.16
C SER A 133 -10.52 9.16 13.76
N GLN A 134 -10.62 9.57 12.49
CA GLN A 134 -11.76 10.35 12.00
C GLN A 134 -13.04 9.53 11.88
N LEU A 135 -12.90 8.21 11.71
CA LEU A 135 -14.00 7.25 11.51
C LEU A 135 -14.00 6.10 12.52
N ASN A 136 -12.92 5.94 13.27
CA ASN A 136 -12.69 4.83 14.17
C ASN A 136 -12.42 5.31 15.60
N ALA A 137 -13.07 4.72 16.59
CA ALA A 137 -12.72 4.89 17.99
C ALA A 137 -11.35 4.23 18.28
N ILE A 138 -10.28 4.80 17.71
CA ILE A 138 -8.94 4.19 17.60
C ILE A 138 -8.33 3.79 18.94
N VAL A 139 -8.71 4.48 20.04
CA VAL A 139 -8.21 4.22 21.40
C VAL A 139 -8.71 2.88 21.94
N ASP A 140 -9.84 2.39 21.46
CA ASP A 140 -10.39 1.09 21.85
C ASP A 140 -9.53 -0.08 21.33
N ARG A 141 -8.69 0.15 20.32
CA ARG A 141 -7.76 -0.83 19.75
C ARG A 141 -8.43 -2.15 19.40
N PRO A 142 -9.46 -2.16 18.53
CA PRO A 142 -10.32 -3.32 18.30
C PRO A 142 -9.68 -4.44 17.46
N ILE A 143 -8.47 -4.26 16.97
CA ILE A 143 -7.76 -5.28 16.22
C ILE A 143 -7.15 -6.31 17.16
N HIS A 144 -7.25 -7.59 16.79
CA HIS A 144 -6.72 -8.75 17.51
C HIS A 144 -5.94 -9.65 16.55
N GLU A 145 -5.14 -10.58 17.07
CA GLU A 145 -4.37 -11.56 16.28
C GLU A 145 -5.29 -12.33 15.29
N ALA A 146 -6.52 -12.65 15.70
CA ALA A 146 -7.48 -13.33 14.84
C ALA A 146 -7.73 -12.59 13.52
N HIS A 147 -7.76 -11.26 13.51
CA HIS A 147 -7.94 -10.46 12.29
C HIS A 147 -6.73 -10.54 11.36
N VAL A 148 -5.52 -10.67 11.92
CA VAL A 148 -4.31 -10.86 11.11
C VAL A 148 -4.34 -12.23 10.43
N ARG A 149 -4.73 -13.27 11.16
CA ARG A 149 -4.90 -14.64 10.62
C ARG A 149 -6.00 -14.71 9.58
N GLU A 150 -7.12 -14.04 9.80
CA GLU A 150 -8.22 -13.92 8.85
C GLU A 150 -7.75 -13.25 7.55
N ALA A 151 -7.05 -12.13 7.65
CA ALA A 151 -6.51 -11.44 6.49
C ALA A 151 -5.53 -12.30 5.69
N ILE A 152 -4.67 -13.07 6.38
CA ILE A 152 -3.74 -14.01 5.72
C ILE A 152 -4.51 -15.14 5.03
N ALA A 153 -5.51 -15.71 5.68
CA ALA A 153 -6.31 -16.80 5.13
C ALA A 153 -7.19 -16.36 3.94
N ALA A 154 -7.63 -15.10 3.93
CA ALA A 154 -8.43 -14.50 2.86
C ALA A 154 -7.56 -14.02 1.67
N ALA A 155 -6.23 -14.15 1.72
CA ALA A 155 -5.35 -13.62 0.69
C ALA A 155 -5.60 -14.28 -0.67
N CYS A 156 -5.93 -13.47 -1.67
CA CYS A 156 -6.23 -13.92 -3.03
C CYS A 156 -5.67 -12.93 -4.08
N ARG A 157 -5.72 -13.33 -5.34
CA ARG A 157 -5.25 -12.48 -6.44
C ARG A 157 -6.23 -11.38 -6.79
N ASP A 158 -7.52 -11.67 -6.82
CA ASP A 158 -8.57 -10.67 -7.12
C ASP A 158 -9.24 -10.22 -5.81
N PHE A 159 -8.50 -9.42 -5.05
CA PHE A 159 -8.94 -8.86 -3.77
C PHE A 159 -9.79 -7.59 -3.95
N ASP A 160 -10.60 -7.26 -2.97
CA ASP A 160 -11.42 -6.05 -2.95
C ASP A 160 -10.59 -4.80 -2.64
N GLU A 161 -11.07 -3.62 -3.13
CA GLU A 161 -10.48 -2.30 -2.89
C GLU A 161 -11.49 -1.35 -2.21
N GLY A 162 -11.04 -0.17 -1.79
CA GLY A 162 -11.86 0.86 -1.15
C GLY A 162 -11.86 0.76 0.38
N ASP A 163 -13.01 0.96 0.99
CA ASP A 163 -13.21 1.00 2.45
C ASP A 163 -13.21 -0.40 3.10
N ILE A 164 -12.14 -1.15 2.91
CA ILE A 164 -11.95 -2.53 3.39
C ILE A 164 -10.62 -2.69 4.12
N GLY A 165 -10.53 -3.66 5.02
CA GLY A 165 -9.32 -3.95 5.77
C GLY A 165 -8.76 -2.69 6.45
N ALA A 166 -7.47 -2.45 6.31
CA ALA A 166 -6.79 -1.27 6.85
C ALA A 166 -7.32 0.06 6.27
N GLY A 167 -8.01 0.03 5.13
CA GLY A 167 -8.63 1.21 4.51
C GLY A 167 -10.04 1.54 5.00
N ALA A 168 -10.63 0.73 5.88
CA ALA A 168 -12.03 0.90 6.30
C ALA A 168 -12.32 2.25 6.95
N GLY A 169 -11.38 2.80 7.75
CA GLY A 169 -11.55 4.06 8.47
C GLY A 169 -10.74 5.24 7.91
N THR A 170 -10.09 5.09 6.75
CA THR A 170 -9.22 6.14 6.20
C THR A 170 -10.00 7.22 5.44
N VAL A 171 -9.46 8.44 5.46
CA VAL A 171 -9.99 9.62 4.78
C VAL A 171 -8.91 10.21 3.88
N CYS A 172 -9.21 10.40 2.60
CA CYS A 172 -8.25 10.89 1.62
C CYS A 172 -8.82 12.11 0.90
N HIS A 173 -8.08 13.22 0.91
CA HIS A 173 -8.53 14.50 0.37
C HIS A 173 -9.92 14.95 0.90
N GLY A 174 -10.21 14.67 2.18
CA GLY A 174 -11.51 15.02 2.77
C GLY A 174 -12.69 14.20 2.24
N LEU A 175 -12.45 13.19 1.43
CA LEU A 175 -13.38 12.17 0.95
C LEU A 175 -13.09 10.83 1.62
N LYS A 176 -13.95 9.84 1.45
CA LYS A 176 -13.66 8.49 1.92
C LYS A 176 -12.47 7.91 1.16
N GLY A 177 -11.40 7.58 1.88
CA GLY A 177 -10.22 6.90 1.38
C GLY A 177 -10.34 5.37 1.50
N GLY A 178 -9.26 4.65 1.26
CA GLY A 178 -9.30 3.19 1.33
C GLY A 178 -8.01 2.50 0.89
N ILE A 179 -8.16 1.23 0.56
CA ILE A 179 -7.16 0.44 -0.16
C ILE A 179 -7.37 0.66 -1.66
N GLY A 180 -6.30 0.91 -2.38
CA GLY A 180 -6.32 0.98 -3.83
C GLY A 180 -5.10 0.34 -4.44
N SER A 181 -5.20 -0.11 -5.67
CA SER A 181 -4.11 -0.80 -6.35
C SER A 181 -4.08 -0.48 -7.83
N ALA A 182 -2.93 -0.67 -8.45
CA ALA A 182 -2.76 -0.65 -9.90
C ALA A 182 -1.48 -1.37 -10.30
N SER A 183 -1.35 -1.75 -11.56
CA SER A 183 -0.16 -2.38 -12.10
C SER A 183 0.24 -1.82 -13.46
N ARG A 184 1.51 -2.02 -13.85
CA ARG A 184 2.03 -1.71 -15.17
C ARG A 184 2.90 -2.85 -15.68
N GLN A 185 2.76 -3.15 -16.96
CA GLN A 185 3.62 -4.08 -17.67
C GLN A 185 4.79 -3.35 -18.30
N ILE A 186 5.96 -3.95 -18.24
CA ILE A 186 7.22 -3.40 -18.71
C ILE A 186 7.90 -4.42 -19.62
N GLU A 187 8.10 -4.08 -20.87
CA GLU A 187 8.82 -4.91 -21.83
C GLU A 187 10.33 -4.63 -21.80
N ILE A 188 11.14 -5.64 -21.54
CA ILE A 188 12.61 -5.55 -21.55
C ILE A 188 13.16 -6.77 -22.28
N ALA A 189 13.88 -6.55 -23.37
CA ALA A 189 14.55 -7.60 -24.15
C ALA A 189 13.61 -8.78 -24.55
N GLY A 190 12.37 -8.47 -24.92
CA GLY A 190 11.37 -9.45 -25.34
C GLY A 190 10.70 -10.23 -24.20
N LYS A 191 10.92 -9.81 -22.95
CA LYS A 191 10.23 -10.35 -21.78
C LYS A 191 9.38 -9.27 -21.12
N THR A 192 8.14 -9.63 -20.78
CA THR A 192 7.24 -8.77 -20.02
C THR A 192 7.45 -8.98 -18.53
N TYR A 193 7.67 -7.89 -17.81
CA TYR A 193 7.71 -7.81 -16.35
C TYR A 193 6.54 -7.00 -15.84
N THR A 194 6.18 -7.19 -14.59
CA THR A 194 5.10 -6.47 -13.94
C THR A 194 5.61 -5.67 -12.74
N LEU A 195 5.10 -4.46 -12.60
CA LEU A 195 5.25 -3.64 -11.40
C LEU A 195 3.86 -3.28 -10.92
N GLY A 196 3.54 -3.63 -9.67
CA GLY A 196 2.26 -3.33 -9.03
C GLY A 196 2.43 -2.50 -7.78
N VAL A 197 1.46 -1.65 -7.51
CA VAL A 197 1.39 -0.79 -6.32
C VAL A 197 0.07 -1.03 -5.60
N LEU A 198 0.12 -1.10 -4.26
CA LEU A 198 -1.02 -1.05 -3.37
C LEU A 198 -0.83 0.12 -2.41
N VAL A 199 -1.88 0.89 -2.18
CA VAL A 199 -1.88 2.00 -1.23
C VAL A 199 -2.93 1.81 -0.15
N GLN A 200 -2.62 2.28 1.07
CA GLN A 200 -3.59 2.63 2.11
C GLN A 200 -3.58 4.16 2.17
N SER A 201 -4.63 4.81 1.63
CA SER A 201 -4.68 6.26 1.46
C SER A 201 -5.43 6.93 2.60
N ASN A 202 -4.78 7.88 3.27
CA ASN A 202 -5.34 8.66 4.38
C ASN A 202 -4.66 10.04 4.45
N HIS A 203 -4.59 10.77 3.35
CA HIS A 203 -3.81 12.00 3.23
C HIS A 203 -4.54 13.05 2.41
N GLY A 204 -3.95 14.24 2.34
CA GLY A 204 -4.37 15.31 1.44
C GLY A 204 -5.50 16.19 1.95
N CYS A 205 -5.64 17.36 1.36
CA CYS A 205 -6.77 18.27 1.54
C CYS A 205 -7.59 18.36 0.26
N LEU A 206 -8.88 18.68 0.40
CA LEU A 206 -9.82 18.63 -0.71
C LEU A 206 -9.45 19.63 -1.81
N GLU A 207 -9.01 20.81 -1.43
CA GLU A 207 -8.63 21.91 -2.32
C GLU A 207 -7.59 21.51 -3.36
N GLU A 208 -6.70 20.59 -2.98
CA GLU A 208 -5.57 20.16 -3.82
C GLU A 208 -5.89 18.92 -4.65
N LEU A 209 -7.03 18.26 -4.43
CA LEU A 209 -7.36 17.02 -5.14
C LEU A 209 -7.38 17.21 -6.65
N THR A 210 -6.52 16.45 -7.32
CA THR A 210 -6.39 16.44 -8.77
C THR A 210 -6.60 15.04 -9.34
N VAL A 211 -7.46 14.92 -10.34
CA VAL A 211 -7.71 13.68 -11.08
C VAL A 211 -7.31 13.91 -12.54
N CYS A 212 -6.19 13.33 -12.96
CA CYS A 212 -5.66 13.43 -14.33
C CYS A 212 -5.65 14.87 -14.86
N ASN A 213 -5.05 15.80 -14.13
CA ASN A 213 -4.96 17.24 -14.38
C ASN A 213 -6.27 18.04 -14.22
N ARG A 214 -7.38 17.39 -13.87
CA ARG A 214 -8.62 18.07 -13.51
C ARG A 214 -8.56 18.43 -12.02
N ARG A 215 -8.71 19.69 -11.67
CA ARG A 215 -8.75 20.17 -10.28
C ARG A 215 -10.10 19.86 -9.64
N LEU A 216 -10.35 18.57 -9.43
CA LEU A 216 -11.65 18.06 -8.98
C LEU A 216 -12.01 18.60 -7.59
N GLY A 217 -11.04 18.83 -6.72
CA GLY A 217 -11.28 19.39 -5.39
C GLY A 217 -11.96 20.76 -5.43
N GLU A 218 -11.52 21.66 -6.32
CA GLU A 218 -12.14 22.97 -6.51
C GLU A 218 -13.59 22.85 -7.01
N GLU A 219 -13.83 21.93 -7.93
CA GLU A 219 -15.18 21.68 -8.46
C GLU A 219 -16.12 21.14 -7.37
N ILE A 220 -15.64 20.25 -6.50
CA ILE A 220 -16.40 19.73 -5.37
C ILE A 220 -16.75 20.85 -4.39
N ILE A 221 -15.77 21.70 -4.04
CA ILE A 221 -16.00 22.84 -3.15
C ILE A 221 -17.04 23.78 -3.72
N ALA A 222 -16.93 24.11 -5.01
CA ALA A 222 -17.91 24.96 -5.69
C ALA A 222 -19.31 24.31 -5.69
N LYS A 223 -19.42 23.02 -5.98
CA LYS A 223 -20.70 22.27 -5.98
C LYS A 223 -21.36 22.21 -4.60
N ARG A 224 -20.54 22.11 -3.53
CA ARG A 224 -21.04 22.10 -2.14
C ARG A 224 -21.39 23.50 -1.63
N ASN A 225 -21.13 24.59 -2.37
CA ASN A 225 -21.12 25.95 -1.88
C ASN A 225 -20.32 26.13 -0.58
N ALA A 226 -19.30 25.30 -0.42
CA ALA A 226 -18.45 25.33 0.76
C ALA A 226 -17.38 26.42 0.63
N ARG A 227 -16.92 26.94 1.78
CA ARG A 227 -15.71 27.78 1.79
C ARG A 227 -14.48 26.86 1.83
N PRO A 228 -13.41 27.18 1.09
CA PRO A 228 -12.12 26.52 1.28
C PRO A 228 -11.68 26.59 2.74
N ALA A 229 -10.92 25.61 3.19
CA ALA A 229 -10.32 25.68 4.52
C ALA A 229 -9.43 26.94 4.63
N PRO A 230 -9.46 27.65 5.76
CA PRO A 230 -8.66 28.87 5.93
C PRO A 230 -7.16 28.61 5.80
N GLU A 231 -6.71 27.41 6.13
CA GLU A 231 -5.34 26.93 5.90
C GLU A 231 -5.42 25.51 5.37
N PRO A 232 -4.99 25.27 4.12
CA PRO A 232 -4.84 23.92 3.59
C PRO A 232 -3.90 23.13 4.50
N ASN A 233 -4.31 21.95 4.94
CA ASN A 233 -3.56 21.17 5.88
C ASN A 233 -3.51 19.72 5.41
N ASP A 234 -2.43 19.39 4.69
CA ASP A 234 -2.12 18.03 4.29
C ASP A 234 -1.65 17.25 5.53
N ARG A 235 -2.62 16.77 6.29
CA ARG A 235 -2.41 15.89 7.43
C ARG A 235 -2.89 14.50 7.06
N GLY A 236 -2.24 13.52 7.63
CA GLY A 236 -2.66 12.14 7.46
C GLY A 236 -1.47 11.24 7.20
N SER A 237 -1.63 10.25 6.38
CA SER A 237 -0.58 9.28 6.06
C SER A 237 -0.92 8.55 4.77
N ILE A 238 0.07 8.01 4.11
CA ILE A 238 -0.12 7.02 3.07
C ILE A 238 0.94 5.94 3.15
N MET A 239 0.50 4.68 3.14
CA MET A 239 1.39 3.55 2.91
C MET A 239 1.34 3.17 1.43
N MET A 240 2.51 3.03 0.82
CA MET A 240 2.66 2.63 -0.59
C MET A 240 3.52 1.38 -0.66
N VAL A 241 2.90 0.25 -0.98
CA VAL A 241 3.61 -1.03 -1.13
C VAL A 241 3.76 -1.34 -2.61
N THR A 242 4.99 -1.59 -3.04
CA THR A 242 5.34 -1.93 -4.42
C THR A 242 5.85 -3.35 -4.51
N ALA A 243 5.26 -4.14 -5.40
CA ALA A 243 5.77 -5.44 -5.81
C ALA A 243 6.27 -5.40 -7.25
N THR A 244 7.27 -6.19 -7.59
CA THR A 244 7.71 -6.37 -8.97
C THR A 244 8.39 -7.71 -9.17
N ASP A 245 8.38 -8.24 -10.39
CA ASP A 245 9.23 -9.35 -10.84
C ASP A 245 10.44 -8.87 -11.66
N LEU A 246 10.74 -7.57 -11.67
CA LEU A 246 11.96 -7.03 -12.26
C LEU A 246 13.20 -7.55 -11.49
N PRO A 247 14.26 -7.97 -12.21
CA PRO A 247 15.53 -8.33 -11.60
C PRO A 247 16.28 -7.05 -11.17
N VAL A 248 16.09 -6.62 -9.94
CA VAL A 248 16.67 -5.41 -9.39
C VAL A 248 17.35 -5.68 -8.04
N SER A 249 18.41 -4.91 -7.74
CA SER A 249 18.97 -4.87 -6.39
C SER A 249 18.09 -4.01 -5.47
N ASP A 250 18.32 -4.11 -4.15
CA ASP A 250 17.73 -3.25 -3.12
C ASP A 250 17.94 -1.76 -3.43
N ARG A 251 19.17 -1.38 -3.82
CA ARG A 251 19.51 -0.01 -4.22
C ARG A 251 18.70 0.46 -5.44
N GLN A 252 18.55 -0.40 -6.46
CA GLN A 252 17.74 -0.09 -7.64
C GLN A 252 16.25 0.01 -7.29
N LEU A 253 15.76 -0.92 -6.48
CA LEU A 253 14.40 -0.91 -5.97
C LEU A 253 14.09 0.37 -5.18
N ARG A 254 15.01 0.79 -4.30
CA ARG A 254 14.90 2.06 -3.57
C ARG A 254 14.78 3.26 -4.50
N ARG A 255 15.52 3.27 -5.62
CA ARG A 255 15.39 4.30 -6.66
C ARG A 255 14.01 4.27 -7.32
N ILE A 256 13.44 3.09 -7.54
CA ILE A 256 12.11 2.92 -8.12
C ILE A 256 11.05 3.45 -7.16
N ILE A 257 10.98 2.93 -5.94
CA ILE A 257 9.91 3.25 -4.98
C ILE A 257 9.87 4.74 -4.60
N LYS A 258 11.00 5.43 -4.57
CA LYS A 258 11.03 6.90 -4.38
C LYS A 258 10.12 7.66 -5.34
N ARG A 259 9.82 7.11 -6.50
CA ARG A 259 8.99 7.75 -7.53
C ARG A 259 7.50 7.55 -7.34
N CYS A 260 7.09 6.78 -6.31
CA CYS A 260 5.71 6.85 -5.82
C CYS A 260 5.33 8.31 -5.49
N SER A 261 6.29 9.12 -4.99
CA SER A 261 6.07 10.54 -4.72
C SER A 261 5.57 11.33 -5.93
N VAL A 262 5.99 10.95 -7.14
CA VAL A 262 5.51 11.59 -8.39
C VAL A 262 4.04 11.29 -8.62
N GLY A 263 3.62 10.02 -8.44
CA GLY A 263 2.22 9.62 -8.55
C GLY A 263 1.35 10.31 -7.51
N LEU A 264 1.83 10.38 -6.27
CA LEU A 264 1.15 11.04 -5.16
C LEU A 264 0.99 12.55 -5.40
N ALA A 265 2.06 13.23 -5.84
CA ALA A 265 2.01 14.65 -6.19
C ALA A 265 1.03 14.97 -7.33
N ARG A 266 0.86 14.03 -8.30
CA ARG A 266 -0.13 14.17 -9.38
C ARG A 266 -1.58 14.06 -8.89
N CYS A 267 -1.81 13.55 -7.68
CA CYS A 267 -3.12 13.54 -7.04
C CYS A 267 -3.36 14.78 -6.17
N GLY A 268 -2.34 15.67 -6.01
CA GLY A 268 -2.44 16.93 -5.29
C GLY A 268 -1.80 16.93 -3.91
N SER A 269 -1.09 15.87 -3.48
CA SER A 269 -0.36 15.89 -2.21
C SER A 269 0.95 16.67 -2.33
N TYR A 270 1.26 17.47 -1.33
CA TYR A 270 2.55 18.16 -1.15
C TYR A 270 3.33 17.65 0.07
N PHE A 271 2.91 16.51 0.64
CA PHE A 271 3.61 15.82 1.74
C PHE A 271 3.74 16.68 2.99
N GLY A 272 2.61 17.19 3.49
CA GLY A 272 2.55 18.13 4.61
C GLY A 272 3.22 17.60 5.87
N HIS A 273 3.64 18.52 6.76
CA HIS A 273 4.39 18.19 7.98
C HIS A 273 3.77 17.07 8.83
N GLY A 274 2.45 17.01 8.91
CA GLY A 274 1.71 16.02 9.71
C GLY A 274 1.41 14.72 8.97
N SER A 275 1.98 14.49 7.78
CA SER A 275 1.77 13.29 6.99
C SER A 275 2.85 12.23 7.23
N GLY A 276 2.46 10.96 7.27
CA GLY A 276 3.37 9.81 7.30
C GLY A 276 3.39 9.10 5.95
N ASP A 277 4.33 9.48 5.09
CA ASP A 277 4.40 9.00 3.71
C ASP A 277 5.53 8.00 3.57
N VAL A 278 5.19 6.71 3.56
CA VAL A 278 6.16 5.61 3.61
C VAL A 278 5.98 4.66 2.43
N MET A 279 7.08 4.33 1.81
CA MET A 279 7.18 3.43 0.66
C MET A 279 7.93 2.17 1.06
N ILE A 280 7.37 1.00 0.72
CA ILE A 280 7.99 -0.30 0.91
C ILE A 280 7.93 -1.02 -0.43
N GLY A 281 9.05 -1.60 -0.88
CA GLY A 281 9.09 -2.35 -2.13
C GLY A 281 9.80 -3.67 -1.98
N PHE A 282 9.41 -4.65 -2.80
CA PHE A 282 10.10 -5.93 -2.91
C PHE A 282 10.07 -6.47 -4.35
N THR A 283 11.06 -7.28 -4.68
CA THR A 283 11.05 -8.07 -5.93
C THR A 283 10.92 -9.56 -5.62
N THR A 284 10.15 -10.26 -6.43
CA THR A 284 9.94 -11.72 -6.30
C THR A 284 11.04 -12.55 -6.93
N VAL A 285 11.95 -11.93 -7.68
CA VAL A 285 12.98 -12.64 -8.48
C VAL A 285 14.25 -12.92 -7.69
N ASN A 286 14.84 -11.91 -7.09
CA ASN A 286 16.08 -12.05 -6.33
C ASN A 286 15.77 -12.50 -4.90
N ARG A 287 15.98 -13.80 -4.64
CA ARG A 287 15.67 -14.43 -3.35
C ARG A 287 16.95 -14.82 -2.64
N MET A 288 17.06 -14.46 -1.36
CA MET A 288 18.22 -14.75 -0.53
C MET A 288 17.91 -15.88 0.46
N PRO A 289 18.60 -17.03 0.39
CA PRO A 289 18.37 -18.11 1.34
C PRO A 289 18.76 -17.69 2.77
N ALA A 290 17.94 -18.07 3.75
CA ALA A 290 18.29 -17.92 5.15
C ALA A 290 19.41 -18.89 5.52
N GLY A 291 20.38 -18.41 6.31
CA GLY A 291 21.50 -19.21 6.78
C GLY A 291 22.53 -19.56 5.71
N GLY A 292 23.56 -20.24 6.14
CA GLY A 292 24.67 -20.66 5.27
C GLY A 292 25.86 -19.72 5.33
N MET A 293 26.71 -19.89 6.34
CA MET A 293 28.05 -19.27 6.35
C MET A 293 28.82 -19.65 5.09
N HIS A 294 29.62 -18.72 4.57
CA HIS A 294 30.55 -18.95 3.45
C HIS A 294 29.86 -19.26 2.09
N ARG A 295 28.69 -18.67 1.82
CA ARG A 295 28.02 -18.77 0.52
C ARG A 295 28.16 -17.49 -0.30
N VAL A 296 28.36 -17.68 -1.62
CA VAL A 296 28.23 -16.62 -2.62
C VAL A 296 26.89 -16.79 -3.31
N VAL A 297 26.11 -15.72 -3.39
CA VAL A 297 24.80 -15.70 -4.06
C VAL A 297 24.85 -14.75 -5.24
N ALA A 298 24.41 -15.20 -6.41
CA ALA A 298 24.30 -14.36 -7.58
C ALA A 298 22.94 -13.64 -7.57
N GLN A 299 22.94 -12.36 -7.90
CA GLN A 299 21.73 -11.58 -8.15
C GLN A 299 21.73 -11.06 -9.59
N GLN A 300 20.56 -11.04 -10.20
CA GLN A 300 20.35 -10.37 -11.48
C GLN A 300 19.97 -8.91 -11.26
N VAL A 301 20.52 -8.01 -12.05
CA VAL A 301 20.23 -6.59 -11.97
C VAL A 301 20.02 -6.00 -13.37
N LEU A 302 19.19 -4.99 -13.47
CA LEU A 302 19.02 -4.20 -14.69
C LEU A 302 20.18 -3.21 -14.86
N THR A 303 20.44 -2.79 -16.10
CA THR A 303 21.27 -1.61 -16.33
C THR A 303 20.54 -0.35 -15.85
N GLU A 304 21.29 0.69 -15.44
CA GLU A 304 20.69 1.90 -14.86
C GLU A 304 19.75 2.62 -15.85
N HIS A 305 20.05 2.60 -17.15
CA HIS A 305 19.17 3.19 -18.18
C HIS A 305 17.84 2.44 -18.32
N THR A 306 17.84 1.13 -18.13
CA THR A 306 16.61 0.33 -18.22
C THR A 306 15.62 0.66 -17.09
N LEU A 307 16.10 1.18 -15.95
CA LEU A 307 15.24 1.59 -14.84
C LEU A 307 14.28 2.75 -15.20
N GLU A 308 14.53 3.51 -16.27
CA GLU A 308 13.61 4.58 -16.70
C GLU A 308 12.19 4.06 -16.97
N LEU A 309 12.06 2.84 -17.48
CA LEU A 309 10.77 2.19 -17.69
C LEU A 309 10.04 1.95 -16.37
N ALA A 310 10.76 1.45 -15.35
CA ALA A 310 10.20 1.24 -14.01
C ALA A 310 9.86 2.55 -13.30
N PHE A 311 10.64 3.62 -13.54
CA PHE A 311 10.36 4.95 -12.98
C PHE A 311 9.06 5.55 -13.50
N ARG A 312 8.79 5.35 -14.78
CA ARG A 312 7.52 5.74 -15.38
C ARG A 312 6.37 4.87 -14.88
N ALA A 313 6.57 3.55 -14.87
CA ALA A 313 5.57 2.58 -14.46
C ALA A 313 5.06 2.84 -13.03
N ILE A 314 5.97 3.05 -12.08
CA ILE A 314 5.58 3.27 -10.69
C ILE A 314 4.87 4.62 -10.48
N ALA A 315 5.24 5.66 -11.22
CA ALA A 315 4.57 6.96 -11.13
C ALA A 315 3.12 6.88 -11.63
N GLU A 316 2.88 6.16 -12.74
CA GLU A 316 1.53 5.92 -13.26
C GLU A 316 0.73 5.00 -12.33
N ALA A 317 1.29 3.87 -11.89
CA ALA A 317 0.62 2.91 -11.02
C ALA A 317 0.27 3.52 -9.64
N THR A 318 1.15 4.34 -9.06
CA THR A 318 0.85 4.99 -7.77
C THR A 318 -0.29 6.00 -7.91
N GLN A 319 -0.28 6.84 -8.95
CA GLN A 319 -1.37 7.78 -9.21
C GLN A 319 -2.70 7.04 -9.34
N GLU A 320 -2.74 5.97 -10.11
CA GLU A 320 -3.97 5.19 -10.32
C GLU A 320 -4.40 4.46 -9.05
N ALA A 321 -3.49 3.86 -8.29
CA ALA A 321 -3.79 3.21 -7.02
C ALA A 321 -4.43 4.17 -6.01
N VAL A 322 -3.93 5.41 -5.89
CA VAL A 322 -4.54 6.44 -5.04
C VAL A 322 -5.95 6.77 -5.51
N LEU A 323 -6.16 6.97 -6.79
CA LEU A 323 -7.49 7.27 -7.35
C LEU A 323 -8.45 6.08 -7.23
N ASN A 324 -7.99 4.85 -7.41
CA ASN A 324 -8.78 3.65 -7.19
C ASN A 324 -9.21 3.49 -5.72
N SER A 325 -8.34 3.86 -4.76
CA SER A 325 -8.71 3.84 -3.34
C SER A 325 -9.89 4.75 -3.00
N LEU A 326 -10.02 5.87 -3.71
CA LEU A 326 -11.15 6.80 -3.61
C LEU A 326 -12.38 6.31 -4.37
N CYS A 327 -12.20 5.80 -5.59
CA CYS A 327 -13.29 5.34 -6.45
C CYS A 327 -14.01 4.12 -5.90
N CYS A 328 -13.26 3.19 -5.31
CA CYS A 328 -13.79 1.95 -4.76
C CYS A 328 -14.35 2.10 -3.32
N ALA A 329 -14.24 3.27 -2.70
CA ALA A 329 -14.75 3.51 -1.36
C ALA A 329 -16.19 4.02 -1.38
N ASP A 330 -17.05 3.41 -0.57
CA ASP A 330 -18.40 3.89 -0.33
C ASP A 330 -18.40 5.04 0.69
N ALA A 331 -19.43 5.91 0.65
CA ALA A 331 -19.58 6.96 1.64
C ALA A 331 -19.80 6.37 3.05
N VAL A 332 -19.17 6.97 4.07
CA VAL A 332 -19.27 6.54 5.46
C VAL A 332 -19.63 7.72 6.36
N THR A 333 -20.55 7.48 7.31
CA THR A 333 -20.91 8.45 8.33
C THR A 333 -20.14 8.16 9.61
N ALA A 334 -19.42 9.16 10.13
CA ALA A 334 -18.72 9.08 11.42
C ALA A 334 -19.69 9.11 12.61
N GLU A 335 -19.25 8.72 13.79
CA GLU A 335 -20.03 8.73 15.05
C GLU A 335 -20.57 10.13 15.38
N ASP A 336 -19.86 11.19 15.02
CA ASP A 336 -20.28 12.60 15.20
C ASP A 336 -21.25 13.12 14.12
N GLY A 337 -21.70 12.26 13.20
CA GLY A 337 -22.62 12.58 12.12
C GLY A 337 -21.98 13.21 10.87
N ARG A 338 -20.66 13.44 10.85
CA ARG A 338 -19.97 13.87 9.62
C ARG A 338 -20.02 12.77 8.57
N VAL A 339 -20.30 13.15 7.34
CA VAL A 339 -20.31 12.22 6.19
C VAL A 339 -19.04 12.43 5.38
N PHE A 340 -18.28 11.34 5.20
CA PHE A 340 -17.17 11.28 4.25
C PHE A 340 -17.68 10.65 2.96
N GLU A 341 -17.88 11.48 1.95
CA GLU A 341 -18.50 11.09 0.69
C GLU A 341 -17.54 10.27 -0.19
N SER A 342 -18.13 9.46 -1.07
CA SER A 342 -17.38 8.80 -2.13
C SER A 342 -17.08 9.79 -3.26
N ILE A 343 -15.88 9.70 -3.85
CA ILE A 343 -15.52 10.47 -5.05
C ILE A 343 -16.44 10.15 -6.25
N SER A 344 -17.05 8.96 -6.24
CA SER A 344 -17.88 8.45 -7.35
C SER A 344 -19.03 9.36 -7.75
N GLN A 345 -19.53 10.21 -6.84
CA GLN A 345 -20.60 11.18 -7.14
C GLN A 345 -20.11 12.43 -7.89
N TYR A 346 -18.80 12.54 -8.13
CA TYR A 346 -18.18 13.72 -8.74
C TYR A 346 -17.43 13.37 -10.05
N LEU A 347 -17.27 12.08 -10.36
CA LEU A 347 -16.69 11.57 -11.60
C LEU A 347 -17.77 11.34 -12.68
#